data_1594fda4d7e1dbdb47c8eca53738eabc
#
_entry.id   1594fda4d7e1dbdb47c8eca53738eabc
#
_cell.length_a   1.000
_cell.length_b   1.000
_cell.length_c   1.000
_cell.angle_alpha   90.00
_cell.angle_beta   90.00
_cell.angle_gamma   90.00
#
_symmetry.space_group_name_H-M   'P 1'
#
loop_
_entity.id
_entity.type
_entity.pdbx_description
1 polymer ?
#
loop_
_entity_poly.entity_id
_entity_poly.type
_entity_poly.pdbx_seq_one_letter_code
_entity_poly.pdbx_strand_id
1 'polypeptide(L)'
;NSFWMVTLKAHILPHHDLQPPGCRGSVSVTDVLTPAQVKQRQDEENRLQQEWNDTHPVEVAERNYEQARAELDQANKDVARNQERQAKAVQVYNSRKSELDAANKTLADAKAEIKQFERFAREPMAAGHRMWQMAGLKAQRAQTDVNNKKAAFDAAAKDKSDADAALGAALERRKQKENKEKDSKDKLDKESKRNKPGKATGKGKPVGDKWLDDAGKDSGAPIPDRIADKLRDKEFKSFDDFRKKFWEEVSKDPELSKQFKDSNKTNIQKGKAPFARKKDQVGGRERFELHHDKPISQDGGVYDMDNIRVTTPKRHIDIHRGK
;
A
#
# COMPACT_ATOMS: atom_id res chain seq x y z
N ASN A 1 -23.57 -4.79 24.67
CA ASN A 1 -24.12 -5.70 23.63
C ASN A 1 -24.06 -5.00 22.27
N SER A 2 -22.89 -5.01 21.64
CA SER A 2 -22.74 -4.48 20.27
C SER A 2 -22.50 -5.67 19.34
N PHE A 3 -23.52 -6.01 18.57
CA PHE A 3 -23.45 -6.97 17.48
C PHE A 3 -22.66 -6.32 16.33
N TRP A 4 -21.47 -6.83 16.03
CA TRP A 4 -20.77 -6.51 14.80
C TRP A 4 -21.31 -7.40 13.68
N MET A 5 -22.11 -6.82 12.79
CA MET A 5 -22.41 -7.42 11.49
C MET A 5 -21.15 -7.29 10.62
N VAL A 6 -20.42 -8.38 10.45
CA VAL A 6 -19.38 -8.47 9.42
C VAL A 6 -20.05 -8.74 8.10
N THR A 7 -20.20 -7.71 7.28
CA THR A 7 -20.65 -7.86 5.89
C THR A 7 -19.48 -8.41 5.07
N LEU A 8 -19.49 -9.70 4.81
CA LEU A 8 -18.59 -10.32 3.83
C LEU A 8 -18.87 -9.72 2.45
N LYS A 9 -18.00 -8.85 1.97
CA LYS A 9 -17.88 -8.56 0.54
C LYS A 9 -17.19 -9.75 -0.10
N ALA A 10 -17.96 -10.64 -0.69
CA ALA A 10 -17.46 -11.65 -1.61
C ALA A 10 -16.79 -10.94 -2.79
N HIS A 11 -15.47 -10.94 -2.83
CA HIS A 11 -14.75 -10.62 -4.06
C HIS A 11 -14.85 -11.84 -4.95
N ILE A 12 -15.68 -11.71 -5.96
CA ILE A 12 -15.85 -12.69 -7.04
C ILE A 12 -14.52 -12.75 -7.80
N LEU A 13 -13.79 -13.85 -7.63
CA LEU A 13 -12.70 -14.22 -8.53
C LEU A 13 -13.32 -14.60 -9.88
N PRO A 14 -12.69 -14.25 -11.02
CA PRO A 14 -13.21 -14.65 -12.33
C PRO A 14 -13.24 -16.18 -12.42
N HIS A 15 -14.43 -16.69 -12.76
CA HIS A 15 -14.68 -18.09 -13.00
C HIS A 15 -13.80 -18.63 -14.12
N HIS A 16 -12.96 -19.61 -13.80
CA HIS A 16 -12.65 -20.69 -14.70
C HIS A 16 -13.07 -22.00 -14.00
N ASP A 17 -13.94 -22.71 -14.69
CA ASP A 17 -14.59 -23.95 -14.31
C ASP A 17 -13.66 -24.98 -13.68
N LEU A 18 -13.86 -25.29 -12.41
CA LEU A 18 -13.59 -26.60 -11.82
C LEU A 18 -14.61 -26.83 -10.71
N GLN A 19 -15.78 -27.32 -11.07
CA GLN A 19 -16.67 -27.96 -10.12
C GLN A 19 -16.24 -29.41 -9.89
N PRO A 20 -15.98 -29.83 -8.64
CA PRO A 20 -15.99 -31.25 -8.32
C PRO A 20 -17.43 -31.77 -8.23
N PRO A 21 -17.73 -32.97 -8.73
CA PRO A 21 -19.08 -33.52 -8.67
C PRO A 21 -19.40 -33.99 -7.25
N GLY A 22 -20.50 -33.53 -6.72
CA GLY A 22 -21.25 -34.19 -5.65
C GLY A 22 -21.13 -33.65 -4.24
N CYS A 23 -21.66 -32.44 -3.98
CA CYS A 23 -22.18 -32.09 -2.65
C CYS A 23 -23.43 -31.22 -2.80
N ARG A 24 -24.58 -31.87 -2.92
CA ARG A 24 -25.88 -31.22 -2.63
C ARG A 24 -26.06 -31.28 -1.11
N GLY A 25 -25.64 -30.25 -0.43
CA GLY A 25 -26.00 -29.96 0.95
C GLY A 25 -26.51 -28.53 1.00
N SER A 26 -27.77 -28.32 1.23
CA SER A 26 -28.35 -27.02 1.58
C SER A 26 -27.74 -26.60 2.90
N VAL A 27 -26.81 -25.64 2.86
CA VAL A 27 -26.27 -25.02 4.08
C VAL A 27 -27.34 -24.06 4.61
N SER A 28 -27.92 -24.41 5.74
CA SER A 28 -28.81 -23.52 6.50
C SER A 28 -28.01 -22.32 6.99
N VAL A 29 -28.53 -21.11 6.74
CA VAL A 29 -27.87 -19.81 7.05
C VAL A 29 -27.86 -19.49 8.57
N THR A 30 -28.04 -20.47 9.45
CA THR A 30 -28.20 -20.27 10.90
C THR A 30 -27.05 -20.75 11.79
N ASP A 31 -25.97 -21.29 11.24
CA ASP A 31 -24.83 -21.67 12.08
C ASP A 31 -23.91 -20.49 12.36
N VAL A 32 -24.14 -19.87 13.51
CA VAL A 32 -23.22 -18.86 14.06
C VAL A 32 -21.90 -19.55 14.41
N LEU A 33 -20.85 -19.24 13.64
CA LEU A 33 -19.53 -19.81 13.88
C LEU A 33 -19.00 -19.39 15.26
N THR A 34 -18.39 -20.33 15.97
CA THR A 34 -17.67 -20.01 17.19
C THR A 34 -16.44 -19.13 16.88
N PRO A 35 -15.95 -18.33 17.84
CA PRO A 35 -14.72 -17.54 17.64
C PRO A 35 -13.52 -18.37 17.19
N ALA A 36 -13.40 -19.63 17.64
CA ALA A 36 -12.35 -20.55 17.24
C ALA A 36 -12.50 -20.96 15.75
N GLN A 37 -13.72 -21.24 15.30
CA GLN A 37 -14.01 -21.57 13.89
C GLN A 37 -13.79 -20.36 12.98
N VAL A 38 -14.15 -19.15 13.42
CA VAL A 38 -13.85 -17.91 12.68
C VAL A 38 -12.35 -17.73 12.52
N LYS A 39 -11.58 -17.90 13.61
CA LYS A 39 -10.12 -17.82 13.57
C LYS A 39 -9.51 -18.87 12.64
N GLN A 40 -9.96 -20.11 12.72
CA GLN A 40 -9.47 -21.20 11.87
C GLN A 40 -9.72 -20.91 10.39
N ARG A 41 -10.91 -20.42 10.02
CA ARG A 41 -11.21 -20.00 8.63
C ARG A 41 -10.32 -18.83 8.18
N GLN A 42 -10.11 -17.85 9.04
CA GLN A 42 -9.23 -16.72 8.72
C GLN A 42 -7.78 -17.16 8.52
N ASP A 43 -7.28 -18.07 9.37
CA ASP A 43 -5.93 -18.60 9.24
C ASP A 43 -5.78 -19.41 7.93
N GLU A 44 -6.79 -20.19 7.55
CA GLU A 44 -6.83 -20.94 6.29
C GLU A 44 -6.90 -19.99 5.08
N GLU A 45 -7.75 -18.98 5.11
CA GLU A 45 -7.86 -17.97 4.05
C GLU A 45 -6.54 -17.21 3.88
N ASN A 46 -5.90 -16.80 4.97
CA ASN A 46 -4.59 -16.15 4.95
C ASN A 46 -3.52 -17.06 4.34
N ARG A 47 -3.55 -18.37 4.66
CA ARG A 47 -2.64 -19.35 4.09
C ARG A 47 -2.82 -19.49 2.59
N LEU A 48 -4.07 -19.67 2.13
CA LEU A 48 -4.38 -19.79 0.70
C LEU A 48 -4.01 -18.51 -0.07
N GLN A 49 -4.29 -17.34 0.53
CA GLN A 49 -3.90 -16.07 -0.08
C GLN A 49 -2.37 -15.92 -0.19
N GLN A 50 -1.63 -16.38 0.82
CA GLN A 50 -0.17 -16.36 0.77
C GLN A 50 0.36 -17.31 -0.30
N GLU A 51 -0.17 -18.53 -0.40
CA GLU A 51 0.19 -19.50 -1.46
C GLU A 51 -0.07 -18.92 -2.86
N TRP A 52 -1.19 -18.24 -3.04
CA TRP A 52 -1.50 -17.57 -4.30
C TRP A 52 -0.52 -16.44 -4.59
N ASN A 53 -0.21 -15.58 -3.61
CA ASN A 53 0.73 -14.48 -3.77
C ASN A 53 2.14 -14.97 -4.18
N ASP A 54 2.61 -16.08 -3.58
CA ASP A 54 3.92 -16.64 -3.87
C ASP A 54 4.03 -17.21 -5.28
N THR A 55 2.91 -17.63 -5.86
CA THR A 55 2.85 -18.24 -7.20
C THR A 55 2.48 -17.26 -8.31
N HIS A 56 1.95 -16.07 -7.96
CA HIS A 56 1.48 -15.05 -8.90
C HIS A 56 2.11 -13.67 -8.63
N PRO A 57 3.44 -13.56 -8.70
CA PRO A 57 4.13 -12.32 -8.31
C PRO A 57 3.82 -11.12 -9.20
N VAL A 58 3.50 -11.33 -10.48
CA VAL A 58 3.13 -10.24 -11.40
C VAL A 58 1.75 -9.69 -11.04
N GLU A 59 0.77 -10.56 -10.87
CA GLU A 59 -0.61 -10.18 -10.51
C GLU A 59 -0.66 -9.50 -9.12
N VAL A 60 0.20 -9.94 -8.20
CA VAL A 60 0.38 -9.26 -6.90
C VAL A 60 0.93 -7.85 -7.09
N ALA A 61 1.93 -7.70 -7.94
CA ALA A 61 2.51 -6.39 -8.22
C ALA A 61 1.52 -5.45 -8.94
N GLU A 62 0.72 -5.96 -9.88
CA GLU A 62 -0.38 -5.23 -10.54
C GLU A 62 -1.40 -4.73 -9.54
N ARG A 63 -1.92 -5.60 -8.68
CA ARG A 63 -2.88 -5.24 -7.63
C ARG A 63 -2.32 -4.18 -6.68
N ASN A 64 -1.06 -4.32 -6.26
CA ASN A 64 -0.41 -3.36 -5.38
C ASN A 64 -0.23 -2.00 -6.05
N TYR A 65 0.07 -1.97 -7.34
CA TYR A 65 0.16 -0.74 -8.11
C TYR A 65 -1.21 -0.06 -8.29
N GLU A 66 -2.25 -0.80 -8.62
CA GLU A 66 -3.62 -0.27 -8.73
C GLU A 66 -4.10 0.31 -7.40
N GLN A 67 -3.82 -0.39 -6.29
CA GLN A 67 -4.13 0.12 -4.95
C GLN A 67 -3.38 1.42 -4.65
N ALA A 68 -2.09 1.48 -4.95
CA ALA A 68 -1.27 2.68 -4.72
C ALA A 68 -1.76 3.88 -5.57
N ARG A 69 -2.20 3.64 -6.82
CA ARG A 69 -2.83 4.66 -7.67
C ARG A 69 -4.14 5.18 -7.07
N ALA A 70 -4.99 4.28 -6.59
CA ALA A 70 -6.26 4.69 -5.95
C ALA A 70 -6.02 5.50 -4.66
N GLU A 71 -5.02 5.13 -3.87
CA GLU A 71 -4.61 5.87 -2.68
C GLU A 71 -4.07 7.27 -3.03
N LEU A 72 -3.30 7.39 -4.11
CA LEU A 72 -2.80 8.69 -4.60
C LEU A 72 -3.94 9.57 -5.12
N ASP A 73 -4.90 9.00 -5.88
CA ASP A 73 -6.08 9.74 -6.34
C ASP A 73 -6.89 10.29 -5.17
N GLN A 74 -7.09 9.49 -4.13
CA GLN A 74 -7.77 9.95 -2.91
C GLN A 74 -6.99 11.07 -2.20
N ALA A 75 -5.67 10.95 -2.10
CA ALA A 75 -4.82 11.98 -1.51
C ALA A 75 -4.87 13.31 -2.31
N ASN A 76 -4.93 13.24 -3.64
CA ASN A 76 -5.11 14.42 -4.50
C ASN A 76 -6.45 15.12 -4.24
N LYS A 77 -7.54 14.34 -4.09
CA LYS A 77 -8.87 14.89 -3.74
C LYS A 77 -8.87 15.55 -2.36
N ASP A 78 -8.15 14.96 -1.40
CA ASP A 78 -8.01 15.52 -0.05
C ASP A 78 -7.22 16.83 -0.08
N VAL A 79 -6.16 16.95 -0.87
CA VAL A 79 -5.42 18.21 -1.07
C VAL A 79 -6.33 19.27 -1.67
N ALA A 80 -7.06 18.95 -2.73
CA ALA A 80 -7.98 19.93 -3.37
C ALA A 80 -9.04 20.46 -2.39
N ARG A 81 -9.63 19.57 -1.57
CA ARG A 81 -10.60 19.93 -0.53
C ARG A 81 -10.00 20.86 0.54
N ASN A 82 -8.77 20.55 0.99
CA ASN A 82 -8.09 21.38 1.97
C ASN A 82 -7.63 22.73 1.40
N GLN A 83 -7.25 22.80 0.12
CA GLN A 83 -6.97 24.06 -0.58
C GLN A 83 -8.21 24.96 -0.63
N GLU A 84 -9.38 24.42 -0.96
CA GLU A 84 -10.65 25.16 -0.97
C GLU A 84 -11.01 25.66 0.44
N ARG A 85 -10.86 24.81 1.47
CA ARG A 85 -11.08 25.19 2.87
C ARG A 85 -10.15 26.31 3.30
N GLN A 86 -8.87 26.22 2.98
CA GLN A 86 -7.87 27.25 3.29
C GLN A 86 -8.21 28.58 2.61
N ALA A 87 -8.57 28.54 1.32
CA ALA A 87 -8.95 29.76 0.60
C ALA A 87 -10.15 30.49 1.25
N LYS A 88 -11.18 29.73 1.66
CA LYS A 88 -12.34 30.27 2.40
C LYS A 88 -11.93 30.86 3.75
N ALA A 89 -11.08 30.15 4.52
CA ALA A 89 -10.61 30.64 5.81
C ALA A 89 -9.79 31.92 5.69
N VAL A 90 -8.93 32.02 4.67
CA VAL A 90 -8.18 33.26 4.36
C VAL A 90 -9.11 34.41 4.02
N GLN A 91 -10.15 34.18 3.23
CA GLN A 91 -11.14 35.21 2.89
C GLN A 91 -11.87 35.73 4.13
N VAL A 92 -12.34 34.82 5.00
CA VAL A 92 -13.00 35.19 6.27
C VAL A 92 -12.06 35.96 7.18
N TYR A 93 -10.80 35.47 7.33
CA TYR A 93 -9.77 36.14 8.13
C TYR A 93 -9.56 37.60 7.66
N ASN A 94 -9.41 37.84 6.36
CA ASN A 94 -9.20 39.18 5.80
C ASN A 94 -10.41 40.08 6.02
N SER A 95 -11.64 39.58 5.86
CA SER A 95 -12.87 40.30 6.15
C SER A 95 -12.95 40.73 7.63
N ARG A 96 -12.71 39.78 8.56
CA ARG A 96 -12.75 40.05 10.00
C ARG A 96 -11.66 41.03 10.45
N LYS A 97 -10.47 40.94 9.82
CA LYS A 97 -9.40 41.91 10.03
C LYS A 97 -9.85 43.33 9.65
N SER A 98 -10.43 43.52 8.48
CA SER A 98 -10.93 44.81 7.99
C SER A 98 -12.03 45.36 8.89
N GLU A 99 -12.98 44.51 9.35
CA GLU A 99 -14.03 44.91 10.29
C GLU A 99 -13.46 45.36 11.64
N LEU A 100 -12.44 44.66 12.17
CA LEU A 100 -11.79 45.04 13.42
C LEU A 100 -11.03 46.38 13.28
N ASP A 101 -10.31 46.55 12.18
CA ASP A 101 -9.57 47.79 11.90
C ASP A 101 -10.54 49.00 11.82
N ALA A 102 -11.70 48.84 11.16
CA ALA A 102 -12.75 49.87 11.10
C ALA A 102 -13.35 50.16 12.49
N ALA A 103 -13.63 49.16 13.30
CA ALA A 103 -14.13 49.32 14.66
C ALA A 103 -13.11 50.03 15.57
N ASN A 104 -11.84 49.72 15.45
CA ASN A 104 -10.75 50.38 16.18
C ASN A 104 -10.67 51.86 15.81
N LYS A 105 -10.82 52.18 14.53
CA LYS A 105 -10.87 53.58 14.07
C LYS A 105 -12.07 54.34 14.68
N THR A 106 -13.25 53.71 14.64
CA THR A 106 -14.48 54.29 15.24
C THR A 106 -14.30 54.52 16.75
N LEU A 107 -13.64 53.61 17.46
CA LEU A 107 -13.34 53.78 18.89
C LEU A 107 -12.34 54.93 19.13
N ALA A 108 -11.32 55.05 18.29
CA ALA A 108 -10.34 56.13 18.38
C ALA A 108 -11.02 57.51 18.19
N ASP A 109 -11.89 57.61 17.19
CA ASP A 109 -12.66 58.83 16.93
C ASP A 109 -13.60 59.21 18.10
N ALA A 110 -14.29 58.18 18.67
CA ALA A 110 -15.17 58.41 19.84
C ALA A 110 -14.38 58.84 21.10
N LYS A 111 -13.18 58.29 21.31
CA LYS A 111 -12.29 58.70 22.40
C LYS A 111 -11.77 60.14 22.21
N ALA A 112 -11.47 60.50 20.99
CA ALA A 112 -11.11 61.93 20.66
C ALA A 112 -12.24 62.89 20.94
N GLU A 113 -13.51 62.53 20.65
CA GLU A 113 -14.68 63.28 20.95
C GLU A 113 -14.87 63.49 22.47
N ILE A 114 -14.68 62.47 23.30
CA ILE A 114 -14.68 62.63 24.78
C ILE A 114 -13.66 63.68 25.20
N LYS A 115 -12.42 63.57 24.68
CA LYS A 115 -11.34 64.50 25.02
C LYS A 115 -11.68 65.93 24.64
N GLN A 116 -12.39 66.16 23.53
CA GLN A 116 -12.85 67.47 23.09
C GLN A 116 -13.84 68.13 24.11
N PHE A 117 -14.69 67.31 24.75
CA PHE A 117 -15.69 67.77 25.73
C PHE A 117 -15.25 67.63 27.18
N GLU A 118 -14.06 67.13 27.48
CA GLU A 118 -13.56 66.82 28.81
C GLU A 118 -13.60 67.97 29.78
N ARG A 119 -13.39 69.21 29.30
CA ARG A 119 -13.49 70.48 30.09
C ARG A 119 -14.86 70.67 30.75
N PHE A 120 -15.95 70.14 30.18
CA PHE A 120 -17.32 70.26 30.70
C PHE A 120 -17.69 69.08 31.66
N ALA A 121 -16.82 68.15 31.91
CA ALA A 121 -17.09 66.94 32.77
C ALA A 121 -17.52 67.40 34.18
N ARG A 122 -16.99 68.53 34.68
CA ARG A 122 -17.21 69.00 36.04
C ARG A 122 -18.30 70.12 36.12
N GLU A 123 -18.97 70.43 35.03
CA GLU A 123 -19.97 71.46 34.91
C GLU A 123 -21.35 70.86 34.59
N PRO A 124 -22.08 70.29 35.58
CA PRO A 124 -23.29 69.49 35.31
C PRO A 124 -24.46 70.27 34.64
N MET A 125 -24.53 71.58 34.81
CA MET A 125 -25.57 72.40 34.24
C MET A 125 -25.24 72.92 32.84
N ALA A 126 -24.02 72.72 32.36
CA ALA A 126 -23.62 73.19 31.04
C ALA A 126 -24.12 72.23 29.94
N ALA A 127 -24.55 72.84 28.79
CA ALA A 127 -24.90 72.00 27.61
C ALA A 127 -23.78 71.11 27.18
N GLY A 128 -22.50 71.46 27.35
CA GLY A 128 -21.33 70.71 27.10
C GLY A 128 -21.19 69.40 27.94
N HIS A 129 -21.77 69.41 29.17
CA HIS A 129 -21.78 68.24 30.02
C HIS A 129 -22.58 67.08 29.41
N ARG A 130 -23.75 67.38 28.83
CA ARG A 130 -24.55 66.37 28.11
C ARG A 130 -23.80 65.81 26.89
N MET A 131 -23.07 66.65 26.15
CA MET A 131 -22.26 66.27 24.99
C MET A 131 -21.12 65.35 25.45
N TRP A 132 -20.46 65.64 26.56
CA TRP A 132 -19.42 64.75 27.16
C TRP A 132 -20.01 63.43 27.57
N GLN A 133 -21.19 63.36 28.25
CA GLN A 133 -21.88 62.15 28.58
C GLN A 133 -22.23 61.31 27.34
N MET A 134 -22.75 61.95 26.29
CA MET A 134 -23.09 61.26 25.03
C MET A 134 -21.87 60.74 24.32
N ALA A 135 -20.75 61.44 24.32
CA ALA A 135 -19.47 60.95 23.79
C ALA A 135 -18.94 59.72 24.59
N GLY A 136 -19.12 59.74 25.90
CA GLY A 136 -18.78 58.57 26.75
C GLY A 136 -19.59 57.33 26.40
N LEU A 137 -20.93 57.49 26.23
CA LEU A 137 -21.77 56.35 25.80
C LEU A 137 -21.41 55.85 24.40
N LYS A 138 -21.07 56.73 23.48
CA LYS A 138 -20.63 56.40 22.13
C LYS A 138 -19.32 55.60 22.17
N ALA A 139 -18.35 56.05 22.97
CA ALA A 139 -17.09 55.32 23.15
C ALA A 139 -17.29 53.95 23.83
N GLN A 140 -18.19 53.84 24.79
CA GLN A 140 -18.52 52.55 25.42
C GLN A 140 -19.11 51.55 24.43
N ARG A 141 -20.05 52.02 23.55
CA ARG A 141 -20.61 51.21 22.48
C ARG A 141 -19.54 50.78 21.46
N ALA A 142 -18.67 51.70 21.07
CA ALA A 142 -17.57 51.41 20.17
C ALA A 142 -16.58 50.44 20.76
N GLN A 143 -16.29 50.50 22.08
CA GLN A 143 -15.45 49.53 22.76
C GLN A 143 -16.07 48.12 22.79
N THR A 144 -17.40 48.06 23.01
CA THR A 144 -18.13 46.79 22.94
C THR A 144 -18.06 46.18 21.53
N ASP A 145 -18.21 47.00 20.50
CA ASP A 145 -18.09 46.55 19.10
C ASP A 145 -16.68 46.07 18.77
N VAL A 146 -15.62 46.76 19.21
CA VAL A 146 -14.23 46.30 19.08
C VAL A 146 -14.02 44.96 19.76
N ASN A 147 -14.55 44.78 20.97
CA ASN A 147 -14.41 43.50 21.69
C ASN A 147 -15.07 42.33 20.94
N ASN A 148 -16.29 42.58 20.38
CA ASN A 148 -17.01 41.59 19.56
C ASN A 148 -16.27 41.28 18.26
N LYS A 149 -15.80 42.30 17.55
CA LYS A 149 -15.03 42.16 16.30
C LYS A 149 -13.69 41.47 16.55
N LYS A 150 -13.02 41.75 17.67
CA LYS A 150 -11.79 41.08 18.07
C LYS A 150 -12.02 39.60 18.32
N ALA A 151 -13.07 39.22 19.03
CA ALA A 151 -13.40 37.80 19.27
C ALA A 151 -13.65 37.07 17.95
N ALA A 152 -14.39 37.70 17.00
CA ALA A 152 -14.63 37.14 15.68
C ALA A 152 -13.35 37.02 14.84
N PHE A 153 -12.46 38.01 14.92
CA PHE A 153 -11.14 37.96 14.26
C PHE A 153 -10.24 36.84 14.84
N ASP A 154 -10.18 36.73 16.17
CA ASP A 154 -9.36 35.72 16.83
C ASP A 154 -9.84 34.30 16.45
N ALA A 155 -11.15 34.07 16.34
CA ALA A 155 -11.74 32.82 15.86
C ALA A 155 -11.37 32.55 14.38
N ALA A 156 -11.44 33.54 13.52
CA ALA A 156 -11.07 33.43 12.11
C ALA A 156 -9.57 33.18 11.93
N ALA A 157 -8.72 33.78 12.77
CA ALA A 157 -7.28 33.56 12.76
C ALA A 157 -6.94 32.12 13.15
N LYS A 158 -7.66 31.57 14.14
CA LYS A 158 -7.52 30.16 14.53
C LYS A 158 -7.96 29.23 13.40
N ASP A 159 -9.13 29.44 12.80
CA ASP A 159 -9.63 28.61 11.70
C ASP A 159 -8.68 28.64 10.50
N LYS A 160 -8.11 29.81 10.16
CA LYS A 160 -7.09 29.93 9.14
C LYS A 160 -5.85 29.09 9.47
N SER A 161 -5.36 29.18 10.71
CA SER A 161 -4.20 28.36 11.16
C SER A 161 -4.48 26.88 11.09
N ASP A 162 -5.66 26.44 11.51
CA ASP A 162 -6.09 25.03 11.44
C ASP A 162 -6.22 24.55 9.98
N ALA A 163 -6.70 25.41 9.08
CA ALA A 163 -6.79 25.11 7.65
C ALA A 163 -5.40 25.02 6.98
N ASP A 164 -4.47 25.91 7.34
CA ASP A 164 -3.08 25.88 6.87
C ASP A 164 -2.39 24.56 7.31
N ALA A 165 -2.57 24.18 8.57
CA ALA A 165 -2.02 22.92 9.11
C ALA A 165 -2.62 21.68 8.43
N ALA A 166 -3.94 21.68 8.18
CA ALA A 166 -4.63 20.59 7.51
C ALA A 166 -4.15 20.43 6.06
N LEU A 167 -3.95 21.53 5.34
CA LEU A 167 -3.39 21.52 3.99
C LEU A 167 -1.96 20.99 3.98
N GLY A 168 -1.10 21.44 4.90
CA GLY A 168 0.27 20.94 5.05
C GLY A 168 0.30 19.42 5.26
N ALA A 169 -0.53 18.91 6.16
CA ALA A 169 -0.66 17.48 6.42
C ALA A 169 -1.17 16.68 5.20
N ALA A 170 -2.10 17.26 4.43
CA ALA A 170 -2.61 16.63 3.20
C ALA A 170 -1.54 16.57 2.11
N LEU A 171 -0.73 17.60 1.95
CA LEU A 171 0.39 17.65 1.00
C LEU A 171 1.47 16.59 1.33
N GLU A 172 1.81 16.45 2.62
CA GLU A 172 2.76 15.40 3.04
C GLU A 172 2.22 14.00 2.79
N ARG A 173 0.94 13.74 3.10
CA ARG A 173 0.31 12.46 2.77
C ARG A 173 0.33 12.17 1.27
N ARG A 174 0.00 13.16 0.43
CA ARG A 174 0.06 13.02 -1.03
C ARG A 174 1.46 12.62 -1.49
N LYS A 175 2.51 13.29 -0.99
CA LYS A 175 3.90 12.98 -1.32
C LYS A 175 4.28 11.53 -0.96
N GLN A 176 3.85 11.04 0.20
CA GLN A 176 4.07 9.66 0.61
C GLN A 176 3.36 8.66 -0.34
N LYS A 177 2.12 8.98 -0.75
CA LYS A 177 1.36 8.13 -1.69
C LYS A 177 1.96 8.14 -3.09
N GLU A 178 2.49 9.26 -3.55
CA GLU A 178 3.21 9.40 -4.82
C GLU A 178 4.47 8.52 -4.84
N ASN A 179 5.26 8.53 -3.77
CA ASN A 179 6.42 7.65 -3.63
C ASN A 179 6.01 6.17 -3.64
N LYS A 180 4.94 5.81 -2.90
CA LYS A 180 4.41 4.45 -2.87
C LYS A 180 3.94 3.98 -4.25
N GLU A 181 3.26 4.83 -5.01
CA GLU A 181 2.80 4.52 -6.38
C GLU A 181 4.00 4.27 -7.29
N LYS A 182 5.00 5.15 -7.25
CA LYS A 182 6.24 5.02 -8.02
C LYS A 182 6.98 3.72 -7.70
N ASP A 183 7.15 3.40 -6.41
CA ASP A 183 7.81 2.16 -5.99
C ASP A 183 7.03 0.91 -6.42
N SER A 184 5.70 0.96 -6.34
CA SER A 184 4.83 -0.14 -6.76
C SER A 184 4.89 -0.35 -8.28
N LYS A 185 4.96 0.73 -9.05
CA LYS A 185 5.14 0.69 -10.50
C LYS A 185 6.50 0.08 -10.89
N ASP A 186 7.57 0.51 -10.24
CA ASP A 186 8.91 -0.04 -10.48
C ASP A 186 8.96 -1.55 -10.21
N LYS A 187 8.33 -2.01 -9.12
CA LYS A 187 8.21 -3.44 -8.81
C LYS A 187 7.42 -4.19 -9.88
N LEU A 188 6.30 -3.64 -10.35
CA LEU A 188 5.50 -4.23 -11.42
C LEU A 188 6.31 -4.34 -12.72
N ASP A 189 6.99 -3.27 -13.11
CA ASP A 189 7.82 -3.25 -14.32
C ASP A 189 8.95 -4.30 -14.25
N LYS A 190 9.53 -4.51 -13.07
CA LYS A 190 10.55 -5.53 -12.84
C LYS A 190 9.97 -6.94 -12.86
N GLU A 191 8.91 -7.22 -12.10
CA GLU A 191 8.29 -8.55 -12.06
C GLU A 191 7.75 -8.99 -13.41
N SER A 192 7.19 -8.06 -14.19
CA SER A 192 6.67 -8.36 -15.52
C SER A 192 7.74 -8.87 -16.51
N LYS A 193 9.03 -8.72 -16.19
CA LYS A 193 10.12 -9.29 -16.97
C LYS A 193 10.07 -10.82 -17.05
N ARG A 194 9.41 -11.50 -16.09
CA ARG A 194 9.15 -12.95 -16.18
C ARG A 194 8.38 -13.36 -17.43
N ASN A 195 7.49 -12.50 -17.88
CA ASN A 195 6.62 -12.76 -19.03
C ASN A 195 7.22 -12.24 -20.34
N LYS A 196 8.43 -11.66 -20.29
CA LYS A 196 9.13 -11.12 -21.45
C LYS A 196 10.22 -12.09 -21.90
N PRO A 197 10.55 -12.12 -23.22
CA PRO A 197 11.66 -12.89 -23.72
C PRO A 197 12.99 -12.49 -23.06
N GLY A 198 13.88 -13.46 -22.92
CA GLY A 198 15.22 -13.23 -22.42
C GLY A 198 16.18 -14.37 -22.70
N LYS A 199 17.46 -14.05 -22.61
CA LYS A 199 18.58 -14.97 -22.85
C LYS A 199 19.09 -15.53 -21.54
N ALA A 200 19.28 -16.85 -21.48
CA ALA A 200 19.87 -17.50 -20.31
C ALA A 200 21.36 -17.18 -20.16
N THR A 201 21.77 -16.83 -18.96
CA THR A 201 23.16 -16.53 -18.57
C THR A 201 23.54 -17.31 -17.32
N GLY A 202 24.78 -17.19 -16.91
CA GLY A 202 25.30 -17.87 -15.71
C GLY A 202 25.95 -19.22 -16.03
N LYS A 203 26.76 -19.69 -15.10
CA LYS A 203 27.58 -20.91 -15.26
C LYS A 203 27.01 -22.12 -14.54
N GLY A 204 26.13 -21.91 -13.57
CA GLY A 204 25.70 -22.95 -12.65
C GLY A 204 26.84 -23.42 -11.72
N LYS A 205 26.61 -24.53 -11.06
CA LYS A 205 27.60 -25.13 -10.15
C LYS A 205 27.70 -26.66 -10.38
N PRO A 206 28.89 -27.25 -10.19
CA PRO A 206 29.02 -28.71 -10.14
C PRO A 206 28.12 -29.30 -9.03
N VAL A 207 27.40 -30.36 -9.32
CA VAL A 207 26.54 -31.06 -8.37
C VAL A 207 26.82 -32.56 -8.37
N GLY A 208 26.62 -33.18 -7.22
CA GLY A 208 26.82 -34.64 -7.05
C GLY A 208 25.52 -35.44 -7.16
N ASP A 209 25.58 -36.70 -6.71
CA ASP A 209 24.49 -37.69 -6.79
C ASP A 209 23.26 -37.36 -5.91
N LYS A 210 23.36 -36.38 -5.02
CA LYS A 210 22.29 -35.91 -4.13
C LYS A 210 21.96 -34.46 -4.34
N TRP A 211 21.97 -34.02 -5.57
CA TRP A 211 21.76 -32.61 -5.94
C TRP A 211 20.56 -31.95 -5.24
N LEU A 212 19.40 -32.60 -5.28
CA LEU A 212 18.17 -32.02 -4.72
C LEU A 212 18.00 -32.17 -3.20
N ASP A 213 18.95 -32.83 -2.51
CA ASP A 213 18.95 -32.80 -1.04
C ASP A 213 19.24 -31.42 -0.48
N ASP A 214 19.87 -30.53 -1.26
CA ASP A 214 20.09 -29.12 -0.90
C ASP A 214 18.88 -28.23 -1.18
N ALA A 215 17.88 -28.71 -1.91
CA ALA A 215 16.68 -27.92 -2.23
C ALA A 215 15.84 -27.51 -0.99
N GLY A 216 16.00 -28.22 0.11
CA GLY A 216 15.36 -27.92 1.40
C GLY A 216 16.21 -27.11 2.38
N LYS A 217 17.39 -26.61 1.96
CA LYS A 217 18.36 -25.94 2.82
C LYS A 217 18.75 -24.58 2.23
N ASP A 218 19.19 -23.67 3.07
CA ASP A 218 19.73 -22.37 2.68
C ASP A 218 18.87 -21.66 1.58
N SER A 219 19.50 -21.21 0.51
CA SER A 219 18.80 -20.63 -0.65
C SER A 219 18.31 -21.68 -1.68
N GLY A 220 18.48 -22.96 -1.40
CA GLY A 220 18.11 -24.06 -2.31
C GLY A 220 19.30 -24.65 -3.09
N ALA A 221 19.01 -25.68 -3.90
CA ALA A 221 20.01 -26.32 -4.74
C ALA A 221 20.38 -25.45 -5.95
N PRO A 222 21.66 -25.39 -6.34
CA PRO A 222 22.08 -24.62 -7.51
C PRO A 222 21.61 -25.26 -8.82
N ILE A 223 21.59 -24.50 -9.89
CA ILE A 223 21.47 -25.03 -11.25
C ILE A 223 22.76 -25.81 -11.56
N PRO A 224 22.66 -27.09 -11.99
CA PRO A 224 23.84 -27.85 -12.38
C PRO A 224 24.57 -27.22 -13.57
N ASP A 225 25.90 -27.13 -13.49
CA ASP A 225 26.74 -26.56 -14.56
C ASP A 225 26.51 -27.24 -15.90
N ARG A 226 26.34 -28.55 -15.94
CA ARG A 226 26.06 -29.33 -17.15
C ARG A 226 24.72 -28.94 -17.81
N ILE A 227 23.74 -28.54 -17.03
CA ILE A 227 22.46 -28.03 -17.52
C ILE A 227 22.62 -26.56 -17.95
N ALA A 228 23.33 -25.77 -17.14
CA ALA A 228 23.65 -24.39 -17.50
C ALA A 228 24.37 -24.29 -18.85
N ASP A 229 25.33 -25.17 -19.13
CA ASP A 229 26.04 -25.22 -20.42
C ASP A 229 25.12 -25.48 -21.60
N LYS A 230 24.05 -26.27 -21.42
CA LYS A 230 23.07 -26.59 -22.47
C LYS A 230 22.07 -25.44 -22.70
N LEU A 231 21.83 -24.59 -21.71
CA LEU A 231 20.81 -23.52 -21.77
C LEU A 231 21.43 -22.14 -22.00
N ARG A 232 22.70 -21.94 -21.69
CA ARG A 232 23.41 -20.67 -21.85
C ARG A 232 23.29 -20.14 -23.27
N ASP A 233 23.09 -18.86 -23.38
CA ASP A 233 22.93 -18.11 -24.64
C ASP A 233 21.67 -18.46 -25.45
N LYS A 234 20.79 -19.35 -24.98
CA LYS A 234 19.49 -19.62 -25.58
C LYS A 234 18.48 -18.57 -25.17
N GLU A 235 17.62 -18.18 -26.08
CA GLU A 235 16.49 -17.31 -25.82
C GLU A 235 15.24 -18.10 -25.44
N PHE A 236 14.50 -17.56 -24.48
CA PHE A 236 13.24 -18.11 -24.00
C PHE A 236 12.17 -17.03 -24.10
N LYS A 237 10.94 -17.42 -24.46
CA LYS A 237 9.80 -16.50 -24.61
C LYS A 237 9.32 -15.94 -23.28
N SER A 238 9.47 -16.74 -22.20
CA SER A 238 9.09 -16.41 -20.84
C SER A 238 9.87 -17.28 -19.85
N PHE A 239 9.81 -16.94 -18.57
CA PHE A 239 10.41 -17.77 -17.51
C PHE A 239 9.76 -19.16 -17.41
N ASP A 240 8.46 -19.27 -17.75
CA ASP A 240 7.81 -20.58 -17.83
C ASP A 240 8.37 -21.47 -18.94
N ASP A 241 8.69 -20.89 -20.09
CA ASP A 241 9.34 -21.59 -21.18
C ASP A 241 10.75 -22.05 -20.77
N PHE A 242 11.52 -21.17 -20.11
CA PHE A 242 12.81 -21.55 -19.50
C PHE A 242 12.66 -22.71 -18.51
N ARG A 243 11.71 -22.63 -17.56
CA ARG A 243 11.46 -23.63 -16.54
C ARG A 243 11.14 -25.01 -17.16
N LYS A 244 10.28 -25.01 -18.18
CA LYS A 244 9.96 -26.24 -18.93
C LYS A 244 11.21 -26.84 -19.55
N LYS A 245 11.98 -26.04 -20.28
CA LYS A 245 13.20 -26.48 -20.96
C LYS A 245 14.27 -26.96 -19.98
N PHE A 246 14.40 -26.30 -18.84
CA PHE A 246 15.30 -26.71 -17.77
C PHE A 246 15.04 -28.17 -17.33
N TRP A 247 13.80 -28.50 -17.01
CA TRP A 247 13.46 -29.87 -16.59
C TRP A 247 13.60 -30.89 -17.72
N GLU A 248 13.31 -30.52 -18.96
CA GLU A 248 13.57 -31.37 -20.11
C GLU A 248 15.07 -31.71 -20.25
N GLU A 249 15.96 -30.74 -20.07
CA GLU A 249 17.40 -30.96 -20.15
C GLU A 249 17.90 -31.80 -18.97
N VAL A 250 17.34 -31.62 -17.76
CA VAL A 250 17.62 -32.48 -16.60
C VAL A 250 17.25 -33.93 -16.91
N SER A 251 16.13 -34.18 -17.60
CA SER A 251 15.69 -35.53 -17.97
C SER A 251 16.66 -36.27 -18.93
N LYS A 252 17.37 -35.49 -19.76
CA LYS A 252 18.34 -36.00 -20.75
C LYS A 252 19.73 -36.26 -20.18
N ASP A 253 20.02 -35.74 -18.99
CA ASP A 253 21.31 -35.98 -18.32
C ASP A 253 21.26 -37.25 -17.51
N PRO A 254 22.08 -38.31 -17.86
CA PRO A 254 22.02 -39.58 -17.19
C PRO A 254 22.33 -39.51 -15.69
N GLU A 255 23.27 -38.66 -15.29
CA GLU A 255 23.71 -38.54 -13.90
C GLU A 255 22.68 -37.83 -13.02
N LEU A 256 21.93 -36.89 -13.57
CA LEU A 256 20.85 -36.22 -12.89
C LEU A 256 19.56 -37.06 -12.94
N SER A 257 19.23 -37.61 -14.09
CA SER A 257 18.02 -38.41 -14.30
C SER A 257 17.95 -39.64 -13.41
N LYS A 258 19.07 -40.31 -13.16
CA LYS A 258 19.13 -41.49 -12.27
C LYS A 258 18.75 -41.19 -10.81
N GLN A 259 18.81 -39.93 -10.38
CA GLN A 259 18.46 -39.51 -9.03
C GLN A 259 16.94 -39.51 -8.78
N PHE A 260 16.12 -39.65 -9.83
CA PHE A 260 14.66 -39.58 -9.77
C PHE A 260 14.01 -40.96 -9.85
N LYS A 261 12.89 -41.12 -9.13
CA LYS A 261 11.98 -42.27 -9.32
C LYS A 261 11.30 -42.19 -10.68
N ASP A 262 10.81 -43.32 -11.21
CA ASP A 262 10.22 -43.38 -12.56
C ASP A 262 9.05 -42.41 -12.78
N SER A 263 8.20 -42.24 -11.78
CA SER A 263 7.11 -41.24 -11.86
C SER A 263 7.62 -39.81 -12.08
N ASN A 264 8.75 -39.45 -11.44
CA ASN A 264 9.37 -38.14 -11.59
C ASN A 264 10.18 -38.05 -12.89
N LYS A 265 10.80 -39.14 -13.35
CA LYS A 265 11.44 -39.18 -14.68
C LYS A 265 10.43 -38.83 -15.78
N THR A 266 9.24 -39.43 -15.72
CA THR A 266 8.15 -39.08 -16.66
C THR A 266 7.73 -37.60 -16.59
N ASN A 267 7.70 -37.02 -15.40
CA ASN A 267 7.38 -35.61 -15.24
C ASN A 267 8.43 -34.71 -15.91
N ILE A 268 9.71 -34.90 -15.59
CA ILE A 268 10.80 -34.06 -16.11
C ILE A 268 10.98 -34.21 -17.61
N GLN A 269 10.71 -35.39 -18.18
CA GLN A 269 10.68 -35.60 -19.64
C GLN A 269 9.64 -34.74 -20.34
N LYS A 270 8.53 -34.42 -19.67
CA LYS A 270 7.47 -33.52 -20.14
C LYS A 270 7.71 -32.05 -19.77
N GLY A 271 8.88 -31.71 -19.26
CA GLY A 271 9.20 -30.35 -18.80
C GLY A 271 8.47 -29.93 -17.51
N LYS A 272 7.90 -30.89 -16.78
CA LYS A 272 7.25 -30.62 -15.48
C LYS A 272 8.24 -30.86 -14.35
N ALA A 273 8.22 -29.98 -13.35
CA ALA A 273 9.02 -30.16 -12.15
C ALA A 273 8.67 -31.50 -11.45
N PRO A 274 9.65 -32.21 -10.85
CA PRO A 274 9.39 -33.42 -10.10
C PRO A 274 8.64 -33.13 -8.80
N PHE A 275 7.94 -34.13 -8.27
CA PHE A 275 7.32 -34.02 -6.95
C PHE A 275 8.38 -33.98 -5.85
N ALA A 276 8.24 -33.07 -4.91
CA ALA A 276 8.99 -33.04 -3.67
C ALA A 276 8.52 -34.19 -2.72
N ARG A 277 9.31 -34.49 -1.70
CA ARG A 277 8.89 -35.43 -0.65
C ARG A 277 7.66 -34.88 0.08
N LYS A 278 6.75 -35.75 0.53
CA LYS A 278 5.52 -35.37 1.22
C LYS A 278 5.75 -34.38 2.39
N LYS A 279 6.81 -34.57 3.17
CA LYS A 279 7.19 -33.71 4.30
C LYS A 279 7.63 -32.28 3.87
N ASP A 280 8.01 -32.12 2.61
CA ASP A 280 8.52 -30.87 2.02
C ASP A 280 7.46 -30.18 1.14
N GLN A 281 6.26 -30.79 1.02
CA GLN A 281 5.10 -30.22 0.35
C GLN A 281 4.30 -29.34 1.33
N VAL A 282 3.64 -28.30 0.83
CA VAL A 282 2.79 -27.41 1.63
C VAL A 282 1.53 -27.06 0.83
N GLY A 283 0.36 -27.41 1.37
CA GLY A 283 -0.91 -27.16 0.70
C GLY A 283 -0.97 -27.85 -0.68
N GLY A 284 -1.39 -27.12 -1.71
CA GLY A 284 -1.40 -27.60 -3.11
C GLY A 284 -0.05 -27.55 -3.82
N ARG A 285 1.01 -27.07 -3.17
CA ARG A 285 2.35 -26.95 -3.71
C ARG A 285 3.11 -28.27 -3.45
N GLU A 286 3.16 -29.09 -4.46
CA GLU A 286 3.69 -30.47 -4.33
C GLU A 286 5.03 -30.69 -5.05
N ARG A 287 5.43 -29.77 -5.93
CA ARG A 287 6.57 -29.93 -6.83
C ARG A 287 7.72 -29.02 -6.43
N PHE A 288 8.94 -29.41 -6.82
CA PHE A 288 10.09 -28.50 -6.73
C PHE A 288 9.82 -27.23 -7.52
N GLU A 289 10.34 -26.10 -7.03
CA GLU A 289 10.14 -24.78 -7.56
C GLU A 289 11.46 -24.11 -7.94
N LEU A 290 11.44 -23.23 -8.94
CA LEU A 290 12.58 -22.39 -9.24
C LEU A 290 12.42 -21.04 -8.53
N HIS A 291 13.38 -20.70 -7.70
CA HIS A 291 13.45 -19.51 -6.87
C HIS A 291 14.58 -18.59 -7.37
N HIS A 292 14.36 -17.27 -7.35
CA HIS A 292 15.41 -16.29 -7.61
C HIS A 292 16.01 -15.85 -6.27
N ASP A 293 17.29 -16.17 -6.06
CA ASP A 293 18.03 -15.85 -4.82
C ASP A 293 18.03 -14.34 -4.55
N LYS A 294 18.37 -13.54 -5.57
CA LYS A 294 18.05 -12.12 -5.61
C LYS A 294 16.71 -11.92 -6.31
N PRO A 295 15.67 -11.41 -5.63
CA PRO A 295 14.36 -11.21 -6.20
C PRO A 295 14.38 -10.37 -7.49
N ILE A 296 13.52 -10.69 -8.45
CA ILE A 296 13.38 -9.92 -9.70
C ILE A 296 12.96 -8.47 -9.39
N SER A 297 12.08 -8.26 -8.40
CA SER A 297 11.69 -6.94 -7.92
C SER A 297 12.85 -6.10 -7.35
N GLN A 298 13.99 -6.74 -7.08
CA GLN A 298 15.22 -6.11 -6.61
C GLN A 298 16.34 -6.20 -7.66
N ASP A 299 15.99 -6.24 -8.95
CA ASP A 299 16.92 -6.34 -10.08
C ASP A 299 17.70 -7.65 -10.15
N GLY A 300 17.15 -8.75 -9.60
CA GLY A 300 17.67 -10.10 -9.83
C GLY A 300 17.46 -10.52 -11.29
N GLY A 301 18.47 -11.14 -11.89
CA GLY A 301 18.39 -11.62 -13.27
C GLY A 301 17.35 -12.73 -13.41
N VAL A 302 16.37 -12.56 -14.31
CA VAL A 302 15.28 -13.53 -14.53
C VAL A 302 15.81 -14.85 -15.08
N TYR A 303 16.72 -14.76 -16.04
CA TYR A 303 17.30 -15.90 -16.75
C TYR A 303 18.77 -16.18 -16.37
N ASP A 304 19.22 -15.59 -15.28
CA ASP A 304 20.57 -15.82 -14.74
C ASP A 304 20.56 -17.09 -13.89
N MET A 305 21.15 -18.15 -14.42
CA MET A 305 21.20 -19.46 -13.77
C MET A 305 22.04 -19.46 -12.48
N ASP A 306 22.92 -18.48 -12.29
CA ASP A 306 23.62 -18.29 -11.01
C ASP A 306 22.73 -17.65 -9.94
N ASN A 307 21.66 -16.96 -10.35
CA ASN A 307 20.63 -16.40 -9.48
C ASN A 307 19.42 -17.32 -9.27
N ILE A 308 19.32 -18.43 -10.01
CA ILE A 308 18.21 -19.37 -9.91
C ILE A 308 18.59 -20.53 -8.99
N ARG A 309 17.69 -20.93 -8.09
CA ARG A 309 17.81 -22.07 -7.19
C ARG A 309 16.62 -22.99 -7.33
N VAL A 310 16.84 -24.28 -7.14
CA VAL A 310 15.76 -25.26 -7.00
C VAL A 310 15.43 -25.41 -5.53
N THR A 311 14.18 -25.17 -5.15
CA THR A 311 13.71 -25.25 -3.76
C THR A 311 12.57 -26.24 -3.62
N THR A 312 12.42 -26.81 -2.41
CA THR A 312 11.17 -27.45 -2.02
C THR A 312 10.10 -26.38 -1.74
N PRO A 313 8.80 -26.70 -1.89
CA PRO A 313 7.73 -25.75 -1.55
C PRO A 313 7.86 -25.18 -0.13
N LYS A 314 8.15 -26.05 0.85
CA LYS A 314 8.35 -25.63 2.25
C LYS A 314 9.51 -24.65 2.38
N ARG A 315 10.66 -24.94 1.78
CA ARG A 315 11.83 -24.05 1.85
C ARG A 315 11.59 -22.72 1.15
N HIS A 316 10.92 -22.72 0.01
CA HIS A 316 10.57 -21.51 -0.72
C HIS A 316 9.73 -20.55 0.16
N ILE A 317 8.73 -21.08 0.86
CA ILE A 317 7.92 -20.31 1.81
C ILE A 317 8.78 -19.78 2.97
N ASP A 318 9.67 -20.61 3.53
CA ASP A 318 10.54 -20.20 4.64
C ASP A 318 11.50 -19.07 4.24
N ILE A 319 12.06 -19.11 3.03
CA ILE A 319 12.90 -18.03 2.48
C ILE A 319 12.12 -16.72 2.40
N HIS A 320 10.90 -16.74 1.85
CA HIS A 320 10.05 -15.53 1.75
C HIS A 320 9.61 -14.99 3.12
N ARG A 321 9.64 -15.80 4.17
CA ARG A 321 9.36 -15.40 5.56
C ARG A 321 10.61 -14.97 6.33
N GLY A 322 11.78 -14.97 5.68
CA GLY A 322 13.05 -14.61 6.33
C GLY A 322 13.53 -15.64 7.37
N LYS A 323 13.22 -16.92 7.19
CA LYS A 323 13.60 -18.03 8.08
C LYS A 323 14.76 -18.84 7.51
#